data_5cabe3d3afb520861b799ee6afa4dd32
#
_entry.id   5cabe3d3afb520861b799ee6afa4dd32
#
_cell.length_a   1.000
_cell.length_b   1.000
_cell.length_c   1.000
_cell.angle_alpha   90.00
_cell.angle_beta   90.00
_cell.angle_gamma   90.00
#
_symmetry.space_group_name_H-M   'P 1'
#
loop_
_entity.id
_entity.type
_entity.pdbx_description
1 polymer ?
#
loop_
_entity_poly.entity_id
_entity_poly.type
_entity_poly.pdbx_seq_one_letter_code
_entity_poly.pdbx_strand_id
1 'polypeptide(L)'
;MLVALEKDRNVPFEIRRVYYLFATKNRVHRGQHAHRHLNQLAVAVRGSVTFLLDDGSGPVEVVLDDPSQGLLLGSMVWREMYDFSEDCVLMVLADQLYDPADYITNYDEFLREVNNPMLLGDVAACQSR
;
A
#
# COMPACT_ATOMS: atom_id res chain seq x y z
N MET A 1 20.51 15.77 -4.40
CA MET A 1 20.33 14.33 -4.10
C MET A 1 19.38 13.75 -5.11
N LEU A 2 19.67 12.56 -5.64
CA LEU A 2 18.85 11.92 -6.66
C LEU A 2 18.41 10.55 -6.17
N VAL A 3 17.12 10.23 -6.34
CA VAL A 3 16.58 8.91 -6.05
C VAL A 3 16.03 8.35 -7.35
N ALA A 4 16.49 7.16 -7.72
CA ALA A 4 15.98 6.45 -8.90
C ALA A 4 15.36 5.13 -8.43
N LEU A 5 14.17 4.84 -8.93
CA LEU A 5 13.43 3.64 -8.55
C LEU A 5 13.39 2.71 -9.75
N GLU A 6 13.96 1.52 -9.58
CA GLU A 6 14.10 0.58 -10.68
C GLU A 6 13.73 -0.82 -10.24
N LYS A 7 13.07 -1.53 -11.14
CA LYS A 7 12.76 -2.93 -10.96
C LYS A 7 14.04 -3.72 -10.67
N ASP A 8 13.96 -4.61 -9.69
CA ASP A 8 15.05 -5.52 -9.30
C ASP A 8 16.27 -4.85 -8.69
N ARG A 9 16.26 -3.54 -8.57
CA ARG A 9 17.32 -2.83 -7.87
C ARG A 9 16.83 -2.41 -6.47
N ASN A 10 15.76 -1.63 -6.43
CA ASN A 10 15.16 -1.19 -5.18
C ASN A 10 13.64 -1.29 -5.20
N VAL A 11 13.06 -1.72 -6.31
CA VAL A 11 11.63 -1.99 -6.42
C VAL A 11 11.49 -3.49 -6.71
N PRO A 12 10.85 -4.25 -5.80
CA PRO A 12 10.84 -5.72 -5.92
C PRO A 12 9.74 -6.25 -6.84
N PHE A 13 9.28 -5.45 -7.80
CA PHE A 13 8.25 -5.88 -8.74
C PHE A 13 8.35 -5.08 -10.03
N GLU A 14 7.66 -5.55 -11.05
CA GLU A 14 7.56 -4.83 -12.32
C GLU A 14 6.61 -3.65 -12.14
N ILE A 15 7.09 -2.44 -12.45
CA ILE A 15 6.30 -1.23 -12.29
C ILE A 15 5.42 -1.08 -13.51
N ARG A 16 4.10 -1.22 -13.30
CA ARG A 16 3.12 -1.11 -14.39
C ARG A 16 2.29 0.16 -14.32
N ARG A 17 2.27 0.82 -13.17
CA ARG A 17 1.49 2.03 -12.96
C ARG A 17 2.18 2.91 -11.94
N VAL A 18 2.14 4.21 -12.18
CA VAL A 18 2.61 5.21 -11.22
C VAL A 18 1.48 6.21 -11.05
N TYR A 19 1.17 6.55 -9.82
CA TYR A 19 0.25 7.65 -9.56
C TYR A 19 0.76 8.46 -8.37
N TYR A 20 0.26 9.67 -8.24
CA TYR A 20 0.67 10.50 -7.11
C TYR A 20 -0.48 11.40 -6.66
N LEU A 21 -0.45 11.71 -5.39
CA LEU A 21 -1.44 12.54 -4.71
C LEU A 21 -0.75 13.83 -4.29
N PHE A 22 -1.42 14.94 -4.47
CA PHE A 22 -0.91 16.24 -4.06
C PHE A 22 -2.09 17.15 -3.71
N ALA A 23 -1.81 18.30 -3.13
CA ALA A 23 -2.82 19.26 -2.71
C ALA A 23 -3.87 18.62 -1.78
N THR A 24 -3.44 17.70 -0.96
CA THR A 24 -4.32 17.07 0.02
C THR A 24 -4.59 18.04 1.16
N LYS A 25 -5.83 18.06 1.61
CA LYS A 25 -6.21 18.95 2.70
C LYS A 25 -6.02 18.25 4.04
N ASN A 26 -5.90 19.04 5.10
CA ASN A 26 -5.91 18.51 6.45
C ASN A 26 -7.14 17.65 6.66
N ARG A 27 -6.99 16.60 7.42
CA ARG A 27 -8.07 15.70 7.81
C ARG A 27 -8.63 14.84 6.69
N VAL A 28 -7.98 14.84 5.54
CA VAL A 28 -8.34 13.87 4.51
C VAL A 28 -7.91 12.50 5.00
N HIS A 29 -8.82 11.54 4.91
CA HIS A 29 -8.57 10.16 5.25
C HIS A 29 -8.79 9.34 4.01
N ARG A 30 -7.76 8.73 3.51
CA ARG A 30 -7.78 7.98 2.25
C ARG A 30 -7.41 6.53 2.49
N GLY A 31 -7.58 5.71 1.46
CA GLY A 31 -7.33 4.30 1.55
C GLY A 31 -8.56 3.58 2.09
N GLN A 32 -8.44 3.02 3.28
CA GLN A 32 -9.49 2.23 3.91
C GLN A 32 -9.84 1.02 3.05
N HIS A 33 -8.80 0.33 2.59
CA HIS A 33 -8.96 -0.86 1.77
C HIS A 33 -7.71 -1.72 1.81
N ALA A 34 -7.85 -2.91 1.29
CA ALA A 34 -6.73 -3.82 0.99
C ALA A 34 -6.85 -4.25 -0.46
N HIS A 35 -5.79 -4.84 -0.98
CA HIS A 35 -5.77 -5.43 -2.31
C HIS A 35 -5.49 -6.91 -2.22
N ARG A 36 -6.15 -7.70 -3.03
CA ARG A 36 -5.91 -9.14 -3.05
C ARG A 36 -4.60 -9.51 -3.71
N HIS A 37 -4.23 -8.80 -4.76
CA HIS A 37 -3.05 -9.17 -5.56
C HIS A 37 -2.05 -8.03 -5.77
N LEU A 38 -2.48 -6.80 -5.74
CA LEU A 38 -1.65 -5.64 -6.04
C LEU A 38 -0.57 -5.44 -5.00
N ASN A 39 0.65 -5.19 -5.46
CA ASN A 39 1.75 -4.73 -4.61
C ASN A 39 2.12 -3.31 -4.99
N GLN A 40 2.49 -2.52 -4.02
CA GLN A 40 2.79 -1.10 -4.21
C GLN A 40 4.01 -0.68 -3.41
N LEU A 41 4.64 0.39 -3.86
CA LEU A 41 5.70 1.08 -3.13
C LEU A 41 5.32 2.55 -3.07
N ALA A 42 5.22 3.09 -1.87
CA ALA A 42 4.85 4.49 -1.65
C ALA A 42 6.05 5.31 -1.20
N VAL A 43 6.18 6.52 -1.73
CA VAL A 43 7.25 7.45 -1.37
C VAL A 43 6.65 8.83 -1.17
N ALA A 44 6.90 9.45 -0.03
CA ALA A 44 6.57 10.85 0.17
C ALA A 44 7.69 11.68 -0.47
N VAL A 45 7.48 12.08 -1.70
CA VAL A 45 8.47 12.85 -2.45
C VAL A 45 8.67 14.22 -1.82
N ARG A 46 7.63 14.73 -1.17
CA ARG A 46 7.68 15.97 -0.40
C ARG A 46 6.71 15.85 0.76
N GLY A 47 7.06 16.45 1.89
CA GLY A 47 6.19 16.47 3.06
C GLY A 47 6.08 15.14 3.76
N SER A 48 4.95 14.89 4.37
CA SER A 48 4.75 13.70 5.19
C SER A 48 3.31 13.21 5.15
N VAL A 49 3.14 11.95 5.46
CA VAL A 49 1.83 11.32 5.59
C VAL A 49 1.96 10.15 6.56
N THR A 50 0.90 9.86 7.29
CA THR A 50 0.86 8.70 8.18
C THR A 50 0.07 7.59 7.50
N PHE A 51 0.65 6.39 7.53
CA PHE A 51 -0.04 5.17 7.09
C PHE A 51 -0.42 4.35 8.31
N LEU A 52 -1.64 3.85 8.31
CA LEU A 52 -2.02 2.77 9.20
C LEU A 52 -2.01 1.48 8.37
N LEU A 53 -1.28 0.48 8.82
CA LEU A 53 -1.13 -0.80 8.12
C LEU A 53 -1.57 -1.92 9.03
N ASP A 54 -2.31 -2.88 8.47
CA ASP A 54 -2.79 -4.02 9.23
C ASP A 54 -2.75 -5.25 8.33
N ASP A 55 -1.95 -6.23 8.72
CA ASP A 55 -1.83 -7.49 7.98
C ASP A 55 -2.72 -8.59 8.58
N GLY A 56 -3.61 -8.22 9.47
CA GLY A 56 -4.49 -9.16 10.16
C GLY A 56 -4.06 -9.43 11.61
N SER A 57 -2.85 -9.03 11.98
CA SER A 57 -2.35 -9.23 13.34
C SER A 57 -2.49 -7.99 14.22
N GLY A 58 -3.02 -6.92 13.68
CA GLY A 58 -3.25 -5.67 14.39
C GLY A 58 -2.62 -4.49 13.67
N PRO A 59 -3.17 -3.29 13.87
CA PRO A 59 -2.70 -2.11 13.15
C PRO A 59 -1.37 -1.58 13.68
N VAL A 60 -0.58 -1.03 12.76
CA VAL A 60 0.68 -0.35 13.05
C VAL A 60 0.68 0.96 12.28
N GLU A 61 1.14 2.02 12.91
CA GLU A 61 1.29 3.31 12.23
C GLU A 61 2.72 3.51 11.76
N VAL A 62 2.87 4.03 10.55
CA VAL A 62 4.16 4.37 9.97
C VAL A 62 4.07 5.78 9.41
N VAL A 63 4.98 6.65 9.80
CA VAL A 63 5.08 7.99 9.23
C VAL A 63 6.06 7.96 8.08
N LEU A 64 5.61 8.39 6.91
CA LEU A 64 6.43 8.46 5.72
C LEU A 64 6.76 9.93 5.49
N ASP A 65 8.00 10.32 5.74
CA ASP A 65 8.42 11.72 5.74
C ASP A 65 9.82 11.94 5.15
N ASP A 66 10.38 10.95 4.51
CA ASP A 66 11.72 11.03 3.94
C ASP A 66 11.66 10.60 2.47
N PRO A 67 11.97 11.50 1.51
CA PRO A 67 11.86 11.16 0.10
C PRO A 67 12.83 10.08 -0.36
N SER A 68 13.82 9.73 0.46
CA SER A 68 14.75 8.65 0.15
C SER A 68 14.29 7.29 0.69
N GLN A 69 13.14 7.23 1.35
CA GLN A 69 12.62 5.99 1.91
C GLN A 69 11.28 5.63 1.27
N GLY A 70 11.14 4.38 0.89
CA GLY A 70 9.90 3.84 0.36
C GLY A 70 9.22 2.93 1.35
N LEU A 71 7.90 2.89 1.31
CA LEU A 71 7.09 2.00 2.11
C LEU A 71 6.48 0.95 1.18
N LEU A 72 6.84 -0.31 1.43
CA LEU A 72 6.33 -1.40 0.62
C LEU A 72 4.96 -1.83 1.16
N LEU A 73 3.97 -1.82 0.29
CA LEU A 73 2.60 -2.19 0.61
C LEU A 73 2.27 -3.46 -0.17
N GLY A 74 2.41 -4.59 0.50
CA GLY A 74 2.12 -5.88 -0.13
C GLY A 74 0.63 -6.13 -0.27
N SER A 75 0.30 -7.18 -1.02
CA SER A 75 -1.08 -7.64 -1.12
C SER A 75 -1.57 -8.13 0.23
N MET A 76 -2.88 -8.07 0.44
CA MET A 76 -3.53 -8.47 1.69
C MET A 76 -3.01 -7.72 2.90
N VAL A 77 -2.77 -6.43 2.73
CA VAL A 77 -2.47 -5.51 3.83
C VAL A 77 -3.49 -4.39 3.77
N TRP A 78 -4.27 -4.25 4.82
CA TRP A 78 -5.21 -3.13 4.95
C TRP A 78 -4.41 -1.85 5.17
N ARG A 79 -4.78 -0.78 4.46
CA ARG A 79 -4.09 0.50 4.60
C ARG A 79 -5.06 1.63 4.72
N GLU A 80 -4.65 2.61 5.50
CA GLU A 80 -5.31 3.91 5.60
C GLU A 80 -4.22 4.97 5.59
N MET A 81 -4.52 6.12 5.04
CA MET A 81 -3.59 7.24 4.97
C MET A 81 -4.26 8.49 5.51
N TYR A 82 -3.56 9.19 6.38
CA TYR A 82 -4.09 10.41 6.99
C TYR A 82 -2.95 11.29 7.47
N ASP A 83 -3.30 12.44 8.04
CA ASP A 83 -2.33 13.42 8.52
C ASP A 83 -1.32 13.80 7.43
N PHE A 84 -1.84 14.06 6.23
CA PHE A 84 -1.01 14.58 5.15
C PHE A 84 -0.53 15.98 5.51
N SER A 85 0.76 16.26 5.37
CA SER A 85 1.23 17.63 5.49
C SER A 85 0.67 18.45 4.32
N GLU A 86 0.61 19.76 4.50
CA GLU A 86 0.03 20.63 3.48
C GLU A 86 0.77 20.54 2.15
N ASP A 87 2.07 20.31 2.21
CA ASP A 87 2.91 20.22 1.03
C ASP A 87 3.14 18.79 0.57
N CYS A 88 2.44 17.81 1.10
CA CYS A 88 2.71 16.41 0.80
C CYS A 88 2.47 16.09 -0.67
N VAL A 89 3.45 15.42 -1.26
CA VAL A 89 3.32 14.77 -2.56
C VAL A 89 3.64 13.30 -2.34
N LEU A 90 2.63 12.46 -2.45
CA LEU A 90 2.77 11.02 -2.26
C LEU A 90 2.74 10.34 -3.60
N MET A 91 3.84 9.68 -3.96
CA MET A 91 3.96 8.92 -5.20
C MET A 91 3.86 7.44 -4.90
N VAL A 92 3.13 6.72 -5.72
CA VAL A 92 2.94 5.28 -5.54
C VAL A 92 3.25 4.57 -6.84
N LEU A 93 4.11 3.57 -6.75
CA LEU A 93 4.42 2.64 -7.83
C LEU A 93 3.61 1.38 -7.61
N ALA A 94 3.05 0.81 -8.66
CA ALA A 94 2.18 -0.36 -8.56
C ALA A 94 2.54 -1.39 -9.62
N ASP A 95 2.37 -2.66 -9.28
CA ASP A 95 2.70 -3.76 -10.18
C ASP A 95 1.54 -4.20 -11.05
N GLN A 96 0.39 -3.57 -10.92
CA GLN A 96 -0.79 -3.89 -11.73
C GLN A 96 -1.51 -2.61 -12.14
N LEU A 97 -2.24 -2.71 -13.23
CA LEU A 97 -3.12 -1.64 -13.65
C LEU A 97 -4.32 -1.56 -12.70
N TYR A 98 -5.04 -0.44 -12.76
CA TYR A 98 -6.20 -0.25 -11.90
C TYR A 98 -7.24 -1.34 -12.17
N ASP A 99 -7.67 -2.02 -11.10
CA ASP A 99 -8.69 -3.06 -11.17
C ASP A 99 -9.56 -2.98 -9.92
N PRO A 100 -10.78 -2.45 -10.03
CA PRO A 100 -11.64 -2.33 -8.86
C PRO A 100 -12.02 -3.67 -8.24
N ALA A 101 -11.95 -4.77 -8.99
CA ALA A 101 -12.26 -6.09 -8.44
C ALA A 101 -11.20 -6.59 -7.46
N ASP A 102 -10.03 -5.98 -7.46
CA ASP A 102 -8.94 -6.36 -6.56
C ASP A 102 -9.09 -5.76 -5.16
N TYR A 103 -10.00 -4.82 -4.97
CA TYR A 103 -10.15 -4.11 -3.71
C TYR A 103 -11.00 -4.88 -2.71
N ILE A 104 -10.60 -4.81 -1.46
CA ILE A 104 -11.42 -5.22 -0.32
C ILE A 104 -11.64 -3.94 0.48
N THR A 105 -12.89 -3.44 0.49
CA THR A 105 -13.20 -2.16 1.13
C THR A 105 -13.91 -2.32 2.46
N ASN A 106 -14.23 -3.52 2.86
CA ASN A 106 -14.86 -3.82 4.14
C ASN A 106 -13.83 -4.47 5.05
N TYR A 107 -13.58 -3.86 6.20
CA TYR A 107 -12.53 -4.32 7.10
C TYR A 107 -12.83 -5.72 7.67
N ASP A 108 -14.10 -6.00 7.96
CA ASP A 108 -14.47 -7.32 8.49
C ASP A 108 -14.25 -8.40 7.43
N GLU A 109 -14.54 -8.10 6.18
CA GLU A 109 -14.26 -9.00 5.08
C GLU A 109 -12.75 -9.23 4.93
N PHE A 110 -11.97 -8.17 5.03
CA PHE A 110 -10.51 -8.29 5.00
C PHE A 110 -10.02 -9.23 6.10
N LEU A 111 -10.49 -9.05 7.32
CA LEU A 111 -10.07 -9.90 8.43
C LEU A 111 -10.44 -11.36 8.19
N ARG A 112 -11.61 -11.61 7.63
CA ARG A 112 -12.01 -12.99 7.33
C ARG A 112 -11.10 -13.60 6.28
N GLU A 113 -10.77 -12.86 5.23
CA GLU A 113 -9.93 -13.41 4.15
C GLU A 113 -8.50 -13.62 4.61
N VAL A 114 -7.92 -12.66 5.32
CA VAL A 114 -6.51 -12.77 5.71
C VAL A 114 -6.31 -13.81 6.81
N ASN A 115 -7.31 -14.05 7.64
CA ASN A 115 -7.21 -15.01 8.72
C ASN A 115 -7.72 -16.41 8.34
N ASN A 116 -8.16 -16.59 7.11
CA ASN A 116 -8.64 -17.87 6.63
C ASN A 116 -7.99 -18.20 5.30
N PRO A 117 -6.84 -18.88 5.30
CA PRO A 117 -6.11 -19.18 4.08
C PRO A 117 -6.93 -19.93 3.03
N MET A 118 -7.94 -20.67 3.45
CA MET A 118 -8.78 -21.39 2.51
C MET A 118 -9.57 -20.46 1.61
N LEU A 119 -9.87 -19.27 2.07
CA LEU A 119 -10.57 -18.29 1.26
C LEU A 119 -9.65 -17.63 0.24
N LEU A 120 -8.35 -17.65 0.50
CA LEU A 120 -7.39 -17.10 -0.41
C LEU A 120 -7.02 -18.07 -1.51
N GLY A 121 -7.44 -19.22 -1.39
CA GLY A 121 -7.13 -20.10 -2.39
C GLY A 121 -5.97 -20.81 -2.30
N ASP A 122 -5.76 -21.06 -2.36
CA ASP A 122 -4.81 -21.58 -2.65
C ASP A 122 -4.03 -22.14 -2.31
N VAL A 123 -4.17 -22.17 -2.45
CA VAL A 123 -3.46 -22.68 -2.68
C VAL A 123 -2.49 -22.54 -2.09
N ALA A 124 -2.49 -21.56 -1.88
CA ALA A 124 -1.51 -21.21 -1.17
C ALA A 124 -1.26 -22.14 -0.19
N ALA A 125 -2.15 -22.42 0.46
CA ALA A 125 -1.94 -23.25 1.52
C ALA A 125 -1.26 -24.44 1.11
N CYS A 126 -1.31 -24.75 -0.03
CA CYS A 126 -0.78 -25.90 -0.42
C CYS A 126 0.50 -25.79 -0.89
N GLN A 127 0.90 -24.89 -1.19
CA GLN A 127 2.01 -24.80 -1.81
C GLN A 127 3.02 -24.90 -1.13
N SER A 128 3.20 -25.08 -0.52
CA SER A 128 4.06 -25.12 0.00
C SER A 128 4.72 -24.85 0.23
N ARG A 129 4.69 -24.83 0.22
CA ARG A 129 5.21 -24.23 0.46
C ARG A 129 6.04 -24.50 1.08
#